data_5b5df290f29d35b5c64ce090ccfe02d9
#
_entry.id   5b5df290f29d35b5c64ce090ccfe02d9
#
_cell.length_a   1.000
_cell.length_b   1.000
_cell.length_c   1.000
_cell.angle_alpha   90.00
_cell.angle_beta   90.00
_cell.angle_gamma   90.00
#
_symmetry.space_group_name_H-M   'P 1'
#
loop_
_entity.id
_entity.type
_entity.pdbx_description
1 polymer ?
#
loop_
_entity_poly.entity_id
_entity_poly.type
_entity_poly.pdbx_seq_one_letter_code
_entity_poly.pdbx_strand_id
1 'polypeptide(L)'
;DATIYLAGNDCVDFSGGNYEINKFNLKNCGDKGVSIGEQSNIKINNIIVENAITGIASKDSSKSLINQSVIKEVETCLSSYNKKQEFFGSNLIVKNIDCKYYLKDKENDEFSNIRYDKVNLKKIEKNL
;
A
#
# COMPACT_ATOMS: atom_id res chain seq x y z
N ASP A 1 13.95 3.89 -9.65
CA ASP A 1 12.97 4.92 -9.28
C ASP A 1 11.91 5.05 -10.36
N ALA A 2 10.67 5.25 -9.95
CA ALA A 2 9.57 5.46 -10.89
C ALA A 2 8.65 6.57 -10.40
N THR A 3 8.18 7.39 -11.34
CA THR A 3 7.21 8.45 -11.11
C THR A 3 6.05 8.26 -12.07
N ILE A 4 4.82 8.16 -11.51
CA ILE A 4 3.59 8.00 -12.29
C ILE A 4 2.59 9.04 -11.80
N TYR A 5 2.05 9.86 -12.71
CA TYR A 5 1.14 10.95 -12.38
C TYR A 5 -0.33 10.65 -12.61
N LEU A 6 -0.64 9.71 -13.47
CA LEU A 6 -2.02 9.35 -13.80
C LEU A 6 -2.09 7.94 -14.30
N ALA A 7 -2.93 7.13 -13.67
CA ALA A 7 -3.20 5.76 -14.09
C ALA A 7 -4.69 5.47 -13.96
N GLY A 8 -5.24 4.72 -14.91
CA GLY A 8 -6.66 4.34 -14.90
C GLY A 8 -7.02 3.33 -13.83
N ASN A 9 -6.06 2.51 -13.42
CA ASN A 9 -6.18 1.50 -12.36
C ASN A 9 -5.06 1.70 -11.35
N ASP A 10 -4.38 0.61 -10.94
CA ASP A 10 -3.23 0.70 -10.07
C ASP A 10 -2.08 1.47 -10.74
N CYS A 11 -1.40 2.33 -10.01
CA CYS A 11 -0.21 2.96 -10.57
C CYS A 11 0.89 1.94 -10.81
N VAL A 12 1.09 1.00 -9.88
CA VAL A 12 2.07 -0.08 -10.01
C VAL A 12 1.43 -1.39 -9.52
N ASP A 13 1.64 -2.47 -10.25
CA ASP A 13 1.13 -3.79 -9.91
C ASP A 13 2.23 -4.83 -10.04
N PHE A 14 2.47 -5.58 -8.95
CA PHE A 14 3.41 -6.69 -8.90
C PHE A 14 2.67 -8.02 -8.79
N SER A 15 3.07 -8.98 -9.61
CA SER A 15 2.52 -10.32 -9.63
C SER A 15 3.65 -11.34 -9.64
N GLY A 16 4.05 -11.78 -8.47
CA GLY A 16 5.13 -12.75 -8.27
C GLY A 16 6.52 -12.14 -8.34
N GLY A 17 7.49 -12.83 -7.77
CA GLY A 17 8.90 -12.47 -7.83
C GLY A 17 9.44 -11.72 -6.62
N ASN A 18 10.72 -11.39 -6.70
CA ASN A 18 11.44 -10.66 -5.67
C ASN A 18 11.89 -9.31 -6.22
N TYR A 19 11.58 -8.25 -5.50
CA TYR A 19 11.84 -6.89 -5.96
C TYR A 19 12.43 -6.05 -4.85
N GLU A 20 13.35 -5.17 -5.22
CA GLU A 20 13.89 -4.15 -4.34
C GLU A 20 13.81 -2.82 -5.06
N ILE A 21 13.04 -1.89 -4.48
CA ILE A 21 12.71 -0.60 -5.08
C ILE A 21 13.26 0.51 -4.20
N ASN A 22 13.97 1.44 -4.80
CA ASN A 22 14.48 2.59 -4.07
C ASN A 22 13.38 3.62 -3.82
N LYS A 23 12.65 4.03 -4.86
CA LYS A 23 11.64 5.08 -4.72
C LYS A 23 10.50 4.96 -5.73
N PHE A 24 9.28 5.09 -5.23
CA PHE A 24 8.08 5.34 -6.02
C PHE A 24 7.49 6.70 -5.68
N ASN A 25 7.08 7.44 -6.69
CA ASN A 25 6.30 8.66 -6.57
C ASN A 25 5.05 8.52 -7.45
N LEU A 26 3.91 8.27 -6.81
CA LEU A 26 2.68 7.84 -7.47
C LEU A 26 1.55 8.83 -7.16
N LYS A 27 0.86 9.31 -8.21
CA LYS A 27 -0.17 10.32 -8.07
C LYS A 27 -1.34 10.03 -8.99
N ASN A 28 -2.56 10.26 -8.51
CA ASN A 28 -3.79 10.06 -9.26
C ASN A 28 -3.91 8.63 -9.81
N CYS A 29 -3.88 7.67 -8.91
CA CYS A 29 -4.06 6.25 -9.23
C CYS A 29 -5.56 5.91 -9.19
N GLY A 30 -6.07 5.26 -10.23
CA GLY A 30 -7.50 4.97 -10.34
C GLY A 30 -8.00 3.97 -9.31
N ASP A 31 -7.14 3.10 -8.79
CA ASP A 31 -7.44 2.16 -7.72
C ASP A 31 -6.35 2.24 -6.66
N LYS A 32 -5.30 1.44 -6.75
CA LYS A 32 -4.23 1.39 -5.75
C LYS A 32 -3.00 2.19 -6.17
N GLY A 33 -2.29 2.75 -5.22
CA GLY A 33 -0.96 3.27 -5.50
C GLY A 33 -0.06 2.13 -5.94
N VAL A 34 0.19 1.17 -5.06
CA VAL A 34 0.90 -0.07 -5.41
C VAL A 34 0.09 -1.28 -4.96
N SER A 35 -0.06 -2.24 -5.86
CA SER A 35 -0.67 -3.54 -5.61
C SER A 35 0.42 -4.60 -5.65
N ILE A 36 0.58 -5.35 -4.56
CA ILE A 36 1.62 -6.37 -4.39
C ILE A 36 0.92 -7.70 -4.17
N GLY A 37 1.01 -8.60 -5.15
CA GLY A 37 0.25 -9.84 -5.08
C GLY A 37 0.98 -11.06 -5.60
N GLU A 38 0.33 -12.22 -5.43
CA GLU A 38 0.73 -13.52 -5.97
C GLU A 38 2.16 -13.93 -5.60
N GLN A 39 2.42 -14.03 -4.28
CA GLN A 39 3.73 -14.46 -3.75
C GLN A 39 4.88 -13.51 -4.10
N SER A 40 4.60 -12.24 -4.23
CA SER A 40 5.65 -11.24 -4.38
C SER A 40 6.37 -11.04 -3.05
N ASN A 41 7.67 -10.85 -3.13
CA ASN A 41 8.51 -10.48 -2.00
C ASN A 41 9.19 -9.16 -2.35
N ILE A 42 8.75 -8.08 -1.69
CA ILE A 42 9.15 -6.74 -2.10
C ILE A 42 9.66 -5.91 -0.93
N LYS A 43 10.70 -5.15 -1.22
CA LYS A 43 11.21 -4.13 -0.31
C LYS A 43 11.21 -2.78 -1.02
N ILE A 44 10.55 -1.79 -0.43
CA ILE A 44 10.49 -0.43 -0.95
C ILE A 44 11.11 0.50 0.07
N ASN A 45 12.14 1.25 -0.31
CA ASN A 45 12.79 2.20 0.59
C ASN A 45 11.94 3.46 0.81
N ASN A 46 11.40 4.03 -0.25
CA ASN A 46 10.57 5.24 -0.17
C ASN A 46 9.40 5.14 -1.13
N ILE A 47 8.22 5.50 -0.64
CA ILE A 47 7.03 5.58 -1.50
C ILE A 47 6.19 6.80 -1.12
N ILE A 48 5.76 7.53 -2.13
CA ILE A 48 4.80 8.63 -2.01
C ILE A 48 3.59 8.26 -2.86
N VAL A 49 2.41 8.25 -2.25
CA VAL A 49 1.14 8.03 -2.95
C VAL A 49 0.21 9.19 -2.64
N GLU A 50 -0.32 9.81 -3.66
CA GLU A 50 -1.30 10.88 -3.53
C GLU A 50 -2.48 10.63 -4.47
N ASN A 51 -3.67 10.66 -3.91
CA ASN A 51 -4.93 10.43 -4.61
C ASN A 51 -5.04 9.04 -5.23
N ALA A 52 -5.46 8.10 -4.42
CA ALA A 52 -5.76 6.72 -4.78
C ALA A 52 -6.92 6.22 -3.90
N ILE A 53 -7.50 5.10 -4.24
CA ILE A 53 -8.49 4.46 -3.36
C ILE A 53 -7.75 3.80 -2.20
N THR A 54 -6.74 3.00 -2.50
CA THR A 54 -5.86 2.40 -1.49
C THR A 54 -4.41 2.82 -1.75
N GLY A 55 -3.69 3.20 -0.71
CA GLY A 55 -2.29 3.59 -0.85
C GLY A 55 -1.41 2.41 -1.25
N ILE A 56 -1.30 1.43 -0.37
CA ILE A 56 -0.49 0.22 -0.57
C ILE A 56 -1.34 -0.99 -0.22
N ALA A 57 -1.44 -1.95 -1.13
CA ALA A 57 -2.12 -3.22 -0.91
C ALA A 57 -1.16 -4.38 -1.09
N SER A 58 -1.07 -5.25 -0.07
CA SER A 58 -0.32 -6.51 -0.12
C SER A 58 -1.31 -7.66 -0.05
N LYS A 59 -1.22 -8.61 -0.98
CA LYS A 59 -2.20 -9.69 -1.08
C LYS A 59 -1.56 -11.01 -1.50
N ASP A 60 -2.30 -12.11 -1.29
CA ASP A 60 -2.04 -13.43 -1.88
C ASP A 60 -0.60 -13.94 -1.62
N SER A 61 -0.30 -14.24 -0.37
CA SER A 61 0.99 -14.78 0.10
C SER A 61 2.18 -13.84 -0.12
N SER A 62 1.93 -12.54 -0.30
CA SER A 62 3.01 -11.57 -0.47
C SER A 62 3.63 -11.17 0.85
N LYS A 63 4.91 -10.83 0.80
CA LYS A 63 5.66 -10.24 1.92
C LYS A 63 6.21 -8.90 1.47
N SER A 64 5.81 -7.85 2.17
CA SER A 64 6.15 -6.49 1.78
C SER A 64 6.77 -5.75 2.96
N LEU A 65 7.92 -5.15 2.73
CA LEU A 65 8.60 -4.30 3.69
C LEU A 65 8.78 -2.90 3.10
N ILE A 66 8.17 -1.92 3.74
CA ILE A 66 8.22 -0.52 3.32
C ILE A 66 8.95 0.27 4.41
N ASN A 67 10.05 0.94 4.06
CA ASN A 67 10.83 1.70 5.03
C ASN A 67 10.21 3.07 5.32
N GLN A 68 9.90 3.85 4.28
CA GLN A 68 9.34 5.18 4.41
C GLN A 68 8.14 5.32 3.48
N SER A 69 7.02 5.79 4.00
CA SER A 69 5.83 6.02 3.19
C SER A 69 5.13 7.31 3.57
N VAL A 70 4.73 8.06 2.56
CA VAL A 70 3.87 9.25 2.67
C VAL A 70 2.67 9.01 1.77
N ILE A 71 1.48 8.94 2.36
CA ILE A 71 0.25 8.62 1.66
C ILE A 71 -0.78 9.70 1.97
N LYS A 72 -1.40 10.27 0.92
CA LYS A 72 -2.39 11.35 1.07
C LYS A 72 -3.60 11.14 0.18
N GLU A 73 -4.76 11.56 0.67
CA GLU A 73 -5.99 11.55 -0.10
C GLU A 73 -6.33 10.15 -0.63
N VAL A 74 -6.52 9.23 0.29
CA VAL A 74 -6.91 7.85 0.03
C VAL A 74 -8.12 7.47 0.87
N GLU A 75 -8.87 6.46 0.46
CA GLU A 75 -9.88 5.86 1.33
C GLU A 75 -9.20 5.01 2.40
N THR A 76 -8.26 4.17 2.01
CA THR A 76 -7.52 3.28 2.91
C THR A 76 -6.01 3.47 2.71
N CYS A 77 -5.28 3.70 3.80
CA CYS A 77 -3.82 3.86 3.70
C CYS A 77 -3.14 2.56 3.32
N LEU A 78 -3.41 1.50 4.08
CA LEU A 78 -2.76 0.19 3.93
C LEU A 78 -3.80 -0.92 3.93
N SER A 79 -3.61 -1.91 3.06
CA SER A 79 -4.49 -3.07 2.97
C SER A 79 -3.67 -4.35 2.83
N SER A 80 -4.09 -5.42 3.51
CA SER A 80 -3.44 -6.73 3.43
C SER A 80 -4.51 -7.82 3.48
N TYR A 81 -4.59 -8.63 2.43
CA TYR A 81 -5.66 -9.60 2.31
C TYR A 81 -5.31 -10.78 1.39
N ASN A 82 -6.14 -11.83 1.46
CA ASN A 82 -6.09 -12.95 0.54
C ASN A 82 -7.29 -12.86 -0.42
N LYS A 83 -7.02 -12.73 -1.69
CA LYS A 83 -8.04 -12.63 -2.74
C LYS A 83 -8.25 -13.94 -3.48
N LYS A 84 -7.18 -14.65 -3.78
CA LYS A 84 -7.21 -15.89 -4.56
C LYS A 84 -7.05 -17.12 -3.67
N GLN A 85 -7.91 -18.12 -3.85
CA GLN A 85 -7.98 -19.29 -2.97
C GLN A 85 -6.71 -20.12 -2.93
N GLU A 86 -5.94 -20.15 -4.01
CA GLU A 86 -4.69 -20.91 -4.08
C GLU A 86 -3.54 -20.29 -3.29
N PHE A 87 -3.71 -19.08 -2.79
CA PHE A 87 -2.71 -18.39 -1.98
C PHE A 87 -3.15 -18.27 -0.53
N PHE A 88 -2.23 -17.89 0.32
CA PHE A 88 -2.46 -17.64 1.74
C PHE A 88 -2.53 -16.13 2.02
N GLY A 89 -2.69 -15.78 3.28
CA GLY A 89 -2.67 -14.38 3.71
C GLY A 89 -1.33 -13.71 3.46
N SER A 90 -1.33 -12.40 3.46
CA SER A 90 -0.14 -11.60 3.19
C SER A 90 0.36 -10.88 4.44
N ASN A 91 1.61 -10.43 4.39
CA ASN A 91 2.23 -9.65 5.46
C ASN A 91 2.75 -8.34 4.91
N LEU A 92 2.31 -7.24 5.52
CA LEU A 92 2.74 -5.90 5.16
C LEU A 92 3.36 -5.25 6.39
N ILE A 93 4.64 -4.94 6.30
CA ILE A 93 5.39 -4.24 7.36
C ILE A 93 5.79 -2.88 6.83
N VAL A 94 5.36 -1.83 7.52
CA VAL A 94 5.69 -0.45 7.17
C VAL A 94 6.40 0.18 8.36
N LYS A 95 7.68 0.49 8.22
CA LYS A 95 8.48 1.00 9.34
C LYS A 95 8.08 2.42 9.72
N ASN A 96 7.91 3.28 8.73
CA ASN A 96 7.47 4.66 8.94
C ASN A 96 6.34 4.98 7.98
N ILE A 97 5.21 5.43 8.52
CA ILE A 97 4.07 5.85 7.73
C ILE A 97 3.59 7.24 8.17
N ASP A 98 3.41 8.10 7.18
CA ASP A 98 2.72 9.37 7.31
C ASP A 98 1.53 9.33 6.35
N CYS A 99 0.33 9.15 6.89
CA CYS A 99 -0.89 9.07 6.07
C CYS A 99 -1.86 10.16 6.49
N LYS A 100 -2.28 10.99 5.54
CA LYS A 100 -3.17 12.13 5.78
C LYS A 100 -4.35 12.10 4.83
N TYR A 101 -5.50 12.58 5.32
CA TYR A 101 -6.73 12.71 4.54
C TYR A 101 -7.21 11.33 4.04
N TYR A 102 -7.48 10.44 4.99
CA TYR A 102 -7.94 9.08 4.74
C TYR A 102 -9.23 8.79 5.53
N LEU A 103 -9.93 7.72 5.16
CA LEU A 103 -11.10 7.22 5.89
C LEU A 103 -10.74 6.06 6.83
N LYS A 104 -9.88 5.15 6.37
CA LYS A 104 -9.37 4.02 7.17
C LYS A 104 -7.84 4.01 7.11
N ASP A 105 -7.20 3.83 8.25
CA ASP A 105 -5.74 3.71 8.30
C ASP A 105 -5.27 2.36 7.75
N LYS A 106 -5.97 1.29 8.09
CA LYS A 106 -5.63 -0.05 7.62
C LYS A 106 -6.86 -0.93 7.51
N GLU A 107 -6.76 -1.93 6.65
CA GLU A 107 -7.76 -2.96 6.47
C GLU A 107 -7.06 -4.28 6.15
N ASN A 108 -7.39 -5.34 6.91
CA ASN A 108 -6.84 -6.67 6.66
C ASN A 108 -7.88 -7.74 6.95
N ASP A 109 -7.79 -8.87 6.24
CA ASP A 109 -8.61 -10.02 6.55
C ASP A 109 -7.99 -10.84 7.71
N GLU A 110 -8.67 -11.89 8.14
CA GLU A 110 -8.27 -12.70 9.30
C GLU A 110 -6.95 -13.47 9.09
N PHE A 111 -6.52 -13.66 7.84
CA PHE A 111 -5.32 -14.43 7.50
C PHE A 111 -4.11 -13.55 7.20
N SER A 112 -4.28 -12.25 7.18
CA SER A 112 -3.26 -11.29 6.76
C SER A 112 -2.90 -10.34 7.89
N ASN A 113 -1.68 -9.80 7.84
CA ASN A 113 -1.17 -8.93 8.88
C ASN A 113 -0.66 -7.61 8.30
N ILE A 114 -0.91 -6.55 9.06
CA ILE A 114 -0.30 -5.24 8.83
C ILE A 114 0.36 -4.81 10.13
N ARG A 115 1.64 -4.44 10.04
CA ARG A 115 2.39 -3.88 11.16
C ARG A 115 3.08 -2.60 10.74
N TYR A 116 2.99 -1.57 11.57
CA TYR A 116 3.77 -0.36 11.38
C TYR A 116 4.40 0.07 12.71
N ASP A 117 5.64 0.59 12.64
CA ASP A 117 6.44 0.91 13.82
C ASP A 117 6.30 2.38 14.21
N LYS A 118 6.51 3.31 13.28
CA LYS A 118 6.32 4.74 13.50
C LYS A 118 5.18 5.26 12.64
N VAL A 119 4.24 5.92 13.29
CA VAL A 119 2.97 6.25 12.66
C VAL A 119 2.63 7.72 12.91
N ASN A 120 2.31 8.41 11.82
CA ASN A 120 1.69 9.72 11.86
C ASN A 120 0.45 9.67 10.98
N LEU A 121 -0.73 9.66 11.62
CA LEU A 121 -2.00 9.47 10.93
C LEU A 121 -2.88 10.68 11.14
N LYS A 122 -3.44 11.22 10.05
CA LYS A 122 -4.38 12.33 10.12
C LYS A 122 -5.60 12.05 9.26
N LYS A 123 -6.65 11.57 9.90
CA LYS A 123 -7.91 11.24 9.28
C LYS A 123 -8.63 12.50 8.78
N ILE A 124 -9.46 12.34 7.75
CA ILE A 124 -10.37 13.41 7.31
C ILE A 124 -11.38 13.67 8.43
N GLU A 125 -11.46 14.93 8.86
CA GLU A 125 -12.51 15.39 9.77
C GLU A 125 -13.71 15.81 8.92
N LYS A 126 -14.89 15.25 9.26
CA LYS A 126 -16.14 15.76 8.70
C LYS A 126 -16.55 16.99 9.46
N ASN A 127 -16.52 18.12 8.80
CA ASN A 127 -17.18 19.32 9.29
C ASN A 127 -18.69 19.15 9.09
N LEU A 128 -19.39 19.00 10.18
CA LEU A 128 -20.84 18.98 10.17
C LEU A 128 -21.37 20.42 10.22
#